data_30a1f12915c3ccb02f0d3a592141c46e
#
_entry.id   30a1f12915c3ccb02f0d3a592141c46e
#
_cell.length_a   1.000
_cell.length_b   1.000
_cell.length_c   1.000
_cell.angle_alpha   90.00
_cell.angle_beta   90.00
_cell.angle_gamma   90.00
#
_symmetry.space_group_name_H-M   'P 1'
#
loop_
_entity.id
_entity.type
_entity.pdbx_description
1 polymer ?
#
loop_
_entity_poly.entity_id
_entity_poly.type
_entity_poly.pdbx_seq_one_letter_code
_entity_poly.pdbx_strand_id
1 'polypeptide(L)'
;LTPAARKKPAEAREDAADAIRIISDLQAFTYNLETRLYGDPPPALQERYDRGDRNVFANRLLRLNEADVKRRIRSESARDRTFEKDVHGFLQGFEKLLEDATTSETADEELEEYLSSPLGRVYLLIGATVGYFA
;
A
#
# COMPACT_ATOMS: atom_id res chain seq x y z
N LEU A 1 -30.94 4.90 -10.63
CA LEU A 1 -30.04 3.82 -10.28
C LEU A 1 -29.94 2.82 -11.41
N THR A 2 -28.81 2.82 -12.07
CA THR A 2 -28.59 1.88 -13.16
C THR A 2 -28.01 0.58 -12.60
N PRO A 3 -28.66 -0.56 -12.87
CA PRO A 3 -28.13 -1.86 -12.45
C PRO A 3 -26.71 -2.13 -12.96
N ALA A 4 -26.29 -1.44 -14.00
CA ALA A 4 -24.95 -1.56 -14.58
C ALA A 4 -23.82 -1.17 -13.61
N ALA A 5 -24.13 -0.35 -12.59
CA ALA A 5 -23.15 0.02 -11.58
C ALA A 5 -22.93 -1.05 -10.50
N ARG A 6 -23.78 -2.07 -10.46
CA ARG A 6 -23.71 -3.12 -9.46
C ARG A 6 -22.94 -4.33 -9.96
N LYS A 7 -22.01 -4.81 -9.16
CA LYS A 7 -21.32 -6.06 -9.43
C LYS A 7 -22.23 -7.24 -9.13
N LYS A 8 -22.13 -8.28 -9.94
CA LYS A 8 -22.78 -9.55 -9.65
C LYS A 8 -22.15 -10.18 -8.40
N PRO A 9 -22.90 -11.01 -7.64
CA PRO A 9 -22.36 -11.65 -6.45
C PRO A 9 -21.05 -12.42 -6.67
N ALA A 10 -20.91 -13.09 -7.82
CA ALA A 10 -19.69 -13.81 -8.16
C ALA A 10 -18.51 -12.84 -8.36
N GLU A 11 -18.73 -11.73 -9.08
CA GLU A 11 -17.71 -10.71 -9.31
C GLU A 11 -17.31 -10.05 -8.00
N ALA A 12 -18.25 -9.76 -7.12
CA ALA A 12 -17.98 -9.17 -5.82
C ALA A 12 -17.12 -10.09 -4.96
N ARG A 13 -17.33 -11.42 -5.02
CA ARG A 13 -16.50 -12.37 -4.29
C ARG A 13 -15.09 -12.47 -4.85
N GLU A 14 -14.95 -12.45 -6.16
CA GLU A 14 -13.65 -12.44 -6.82
C GLU A 14 -12.87 -11.17 -6.47
N ASP A 15 -13.54 -10.03 -6.49
CA ASP A 15 -12.92 -8.75 -6.12
C ASP A 15 -12.49 -8.74 -4.65
N ALA A 16 -13.29 -9.31 -3.76
CA ALA A 16 -12.94 -9.41 -2.35
C ALA A 16 -11.70 -10.28 -2.14
N ALA A 17 -11.63 -11.43 -2.84
CA ALA A 17 -10.46 -12.31 -2.78
C ALA A 17 -9.22 -11.62 -3.36
N ASP A 18 -9.37 -10.90 -4.47
CA ASP A 18 -8.28 -10.14 -5.08
C ASP A 18 -7.82 -9.02 -4.15
N ALA A 19 -8.74 -8.31 -3.50
CA ALA A 19 -8.40 -7.26 -2.56
C ALA A 19 -7.57 -7.80 -1.39
N ILE A 20 -7.94 -8.93 -0.83
CA ILE A 20 -7.19 -9.57 0.27
C ILE A 20 -5.77 -9.89 -0.19
N ARG A 21 -5.63 -10.48 -1.38
CA ARG A 21 -4.32 -10.83 -1.93
C ARG A 21 -3.47 -9.57 -2.17
N ILE A 22 -4.05 -8.54 -2.77
CA ILE A 22 -3.35 -7.29 -3.04
C ILE A 22 -2.89 -6.65 -1.74
N ILE A 23 -3.77 -6.55 -0.74
CA ILE A 23 -3.42 -5.99 0.56
C ILE A 23 -2.27 -6.75 1.20
N SER A 24 -2.30 -8.08 1.14
CA SER A 24 -1.24 -8.92 1.67
C SER A 24 0.10 -8.63 0.97
N ASP A 25 0.08 -8.48 -0.36
CA ASP A 25 1.28 -8.16 -1.14
C ASP A 25 1.81 -6.76 -0.79
N LEU A 26 0.91 -5.79 -0.59
CA LEU A 26 1.29 -4.44 -0.21
C LEU A 26 1.91 -4.39 1.19
N GLN A 27 1.39 -5.19 2.11
CA GLN A 27 1.93 -5.31 3.46
C GLN A 27 3.34 -5.92 3.42
N ALA A 28 3.53 -6.96 2.62
CA ALA A 28 4.84 -7.58 2.44
C ALA A 28 5.84 -6.61 1.80
N PHE A 29 5.39 -5.83 0.82
CA PHE A 29 6.22 -4.78 0.22
C PHE A 29 6.66 -3.76 1.27
N THR A 30 5.74 -3.31 2.11
CA THR A 30 6.02 -2.30 3.13
C THR A 30 7.05 -2.81 4.15
N TYR A 31 6.94 -4.09 4.54
CA TYR A 31 7.94 -4.75 5.37
C TYR A 31 9.32 -4.71 4.69
N ASN A 32 9.38 -5.13 3.44
CA ASN A 32 10.64 -5.17 2.69
C ASN A 32 11.21 -3.77 2.46
N LEU A 33 10.36 -2.79 2.20
CA LEU A 33 10.77 -1.40 2.03
C LEU A 33 11.42 -0.86 3.30
N GLU A 34 10.76 -1.04 4.43
CA GLU A 34 11.25 -0.53 5.71
C GLU A 34 12.58 -1.17 6.06
N THR A 35 12.71 -2.49 5.92
CA THR A 35 13.97 -3.17 6.17
C THR A 35 15.07 -2.75 5.22
N ARG A 36 14.74 -2.53 3.96
CA ARG A 36 15.70 -2.05 2.96
C ARG A 36 16.24 -0.66 3.31
N LEU A 37 15.36 0.24 3.72
CA LEU A 37 15.75 1.62 4.00
C LEU A 37 16.44 1.80 5.35
N TYR A 38 16.08 1.01 6.34
CA TYR A 38 16.49 1.23 7.73
C TYR A 38 17.17 0.01 8.39
N GLY A 39 17.35 -1.07 7.66
CA GLY A 39 18.01 -2.28 8.18
C GLY A 39 17.05 -3.19 8.94
N ASP A 40 17.63 -4.15 9.65
CA ASP A 40 16.86 -5.15 10.37
C ASP A 40 15.89 -4.52 11.35
N PRO A 41 14.64 -4.98 11.38
CA PRO A 41 13.64 -4.40 12.27
C PRO A 41 13.92 -4.74 13.73
N PRO A 42 13.48 -3.90 14.67
CA PRO A 42 13.51 -4.25 16.08
C PRO A 42 12.77 -5.56 16.32
N PRO A 43 13.30 -6.46 17.16
CA PRO A 43 12.67 -7.76 17.41
C PRO A 43 11.20 -7.68 17.84
N ALA A 44 10.84 -6.67 18.63
CA ALA A 44 9.44 -6.49 19.08
C ALA A 44 8.49 -6.23 17.91
N LEU A 45 8.93 -5.46 16.90
CA LEU A 45 8.12 -5.17 15.72
C LEU A 45 8.02 -6.40 14.81
N GLN A 46 9.13 -7.13 14.65
CA GLN A 46 9.14 -8.37 13.89
C GLN A 46 8.16 -9.38 14.50
N GLU A 47 8.17 -9.50 15.82
CA GLU A 47 7.28 -10.40 16.53
C GLU A 47 5.81 -10.03 16.33
N ARG A 48 5.47 -8.75 16.40
CA ARG A 48 4.11 -8.29 16.14
C ARG A 48 3.68 -8.60 14.72
N TYR A 49 4.54 -8.36 13.74
CA TYR A 49 4.27 -8.69 12.35
C TYR A 49 4.02 -10.19 12.17
N ASP A 50 4.87 -11.01 12.74
CA ASP A 50 4.78 -12.47 12.65
C ASP A 50 3.50 -13.01 13.31
N ARG A 51 2.99 -12.30 14.32
CA ARG A 51 1.74 -12.66 15.00
C ARG A 51 0.48 -12.17 14.28
N GLY A 52 0.63 -11.45 13.18
CA GLY A 52 -0.50 -11.02 12.38
C GLY A 52 -0.74 -9.51 12.31
N ASP A 53 0.01 -8.69 13.04
CA ASP A 53 -0.06 -7.22 12.92
C ASP A 53 0.71 -6.79 11.68
N ARG A 54 0.07 -6.96 10.51
CA ARG A 54 0.72 -6.79 9.22
C ARG A 54 0.94 -5.32 8.82
N ASN A 55 0.36 -4.37 9.56
CA ASN A 55 0.52 -2.94 9.28
C ASN A 55 1.56 -2.27 10.18
N VAL A 56 2.26 -3.03 11.02
CA VAL A 56 3.22 -2.46 11.97
C VAL A 56 4.34 -1.70 11.27
N PHE A 57 4.80 -2.17 10.10
CA PHE A 57 5.86 -1.50 9.35
C PHE A 57 5.36 -0.29 8.56
N ALA A 58 4.13 -0.33 8.05
CA ALA A 58 3.49 0.85 7.47
C ALA A 58 3.37 1.96 8.52
N ASN A 59 2.90 1.62 9.71
CA ASN A 59 2.79 2.57 10.81
C ASN A 59 4.15 3.14 11.21
N ARG A 60 5.19 2.31 11.22
CA ARG A 60 6.54 2.76 11.55
C ARG A 60 7.06 3.76 10.52
N LEU A 61 6.90 3.47 9.23
CA LEU A 61 7.32 4.40 8.17
C LEU A 61 6.66 5.76 8.33
N LEU A 62 5.37 5.77 8.69
CA LEU A 62 4.62 7.01 8.88
C LEU A 62 5.04 7.80 10.11
N ARG A 63 5.72 7.16 11.06
CA ARG A 63 6.24 7.81 12.28
C ARG A 63 7.67 8.31 12.13
N LEU A 64 8.40 7.82 11.13
CA LEU A 64 9.77 8.25 10.86
C LEU A 64 9.76 9.66 10.26
N ASN A 65 10.92 10.28 10.25
CA ASN A 65 11.06 11.61 9.64
C ASN A 65 10.71 11.51 8.14
N GLU A 66 9.68 12.23 7.73
CA GLU A 66 9.17 12.16 6.36
C GLU A 66 10.22 12.55 5.33
N ALA A 67 10.97 13.63 5.58
CA ALA A 67 12.00 14.07 4.66
C ALA A 67 13.11 13.02 4.50
N ASP A 68 13.45 12.31 5.58
CA ASP A 68 14.45 11.26 5.55
C ASP A 68 13.94 10.05 4.77
N VAL A 69 12.71 9.64 5.00
CA VAL A 69 12.09 8.53 4.25
C VAL A 69 12.07 8.84 2.76
N LYS A 70 11.61 10.02 2.38
CA LYS A 70 11.57 10.47 0.99
C LYS A 70 12.94 10.45 0.35
N ARG A 71 13.93 10.98 1.05
CA ARG A 71 15.33 11.03 0.56
C ARG A 71 15.87 9.62 0.30
N ARG A 72 15.61 8.70 1.22
CA ARG A 72 16.09 7.32 1.09
C ARG A 72 15.40 6.60 -0.07
N ILE A 73 14.10 6.79 -0.24
CA ILE A 73 13.36 6.20 -1.37
C ILE A 73 13.91 6.72 -2.70
N ARG A 74 14.13 8.03 -2.82
CA ARG A 74 14.68 8.63 -4.04
C ARG A 74 16.08 8.10 -4.34
N SER A 75 16.92 8.00 -3.31
CA SER A 75 18.30 7.50 -3.45
C SER A 75 18.32 6.05 -3.92
N GLU A 76 17.52 5.18 -3.30
CA GLU A 76 17.45 3.79 -3.69
C GLU A 76 16.85 3.60 -5.09
N SER A 77 15.82 4.37 -5.43
CA SER A 77 15.19 4.33 -6.75
C SER A 77 16.14 4.74 -7.87
N ALA A 78 16.98 5.74 -7.61
CA ALA A 78 17.97 6.20 -8.57
C ALA A 78 19.09 5.19 -8.79
N ARG A 79 19.39 4.38 -7.76
CA ARG A 79 20.52 3.45 -7.77
C ARG A 79 20.14 2.05 -8.22
N ASP A 80 18.89 1.63 -8.04
CA ASP A 80 18.45 0.26 -8.26
C ASP A 80 17.12 0.23 -9.00
N ARG A 81 17.16 -0.22 -10.25
CA ARG A 81 15.96 -0.29 -11.10
C ARG A 81 14.94 -1.32 -10.60
N THR A 82 15.39 -2.39 -9.97
CA THR A 82 14.49 -3.40 -9.39
C THR A 82 13.70 -2.77 -8.25
N PHE A 83 14.37 -2.00 -7.41
CA PHE A 83 13.70 -1.26 -6.34
C PHE A 83 12.67 -0.28 -6.91
N GLU A 84 13.04 0.46 -7.94
CA GLU A 84 12.12 1.41 -8.59
C GLU A 84 10.88 0.69 -9.14
N LYS A 85 11.06 -0.46 -9.76
CA LYS A 85 9.94 -1.28 -10.26
C LYS A 85 9.05 -1.77 -9.13
N ASP A 86 9.65 -2.19 -8.02
CA ASP A 86 8.89 -2.66 -6.86
C ASP A 86 8.04 -1.53 -6.26
N VAL A 87 8.60 -0.32 -6.21
CA VAL A 87 7.87 0.87 -5.77
C VAL A 87 6.68 1.14 -6.69
N HIS A 88 6.88 1.10 -7.99
CA HIS A 88 5.78 1.27 -8.96
C HIS A 88 4.75 0.18 -8.84
N GLY A 89 5.17 -1.06 -8.60
CA GLY A 89 4.26 -2.19 -8.38
C GLY A 89 3.37 -1.97 -7.16
N PHE A 90 3.93 -1.43 -6.08
CA PHE A 90 3.16 -1.07 -4.89
C PHE A 90 2.10 -0.01 -5.22
N LEU A 91 2.49 1.05 -5.92
CA LEU A 91 1.58 2.14 -6.30
C LEU A 91 0.44 1.64 -7.19
N GLN A 92 0.78 0.83 -8.18
CA GLN A 92 -0.21 0.25 -9.09
C GLN A 92 -1.14 -0.73 -8.38
N GLY A 93 -0.61 -1.53 -7.45
CA GLY A 93 -1.42 -2.45 -6.66
C GLY A 93 -2.45 -1.73 -5.80
N PHE A 94 -2.04 -0.66 -5.13
CA PHE A 94 -2.97 0.15 -4.35
C PHE A 94 -3.99 0.85 -5.25
N GLU A 95 -3.57 1.37 -6.39
CA GLU A 95 -4.45 1.99 -7.36
C GLU A 95 -5.53 1.04 -7.83
N LYS A 96 -5.20 -0.25 -8.00
CA LYS A 96 -6.19 -1.25 -8.36
C LYS A 96 -7.25 -1.43 -7.27
N LEU A 97 -6.86 -1.38 -5.99
CA LEU A 97 -7.84 -1.39 -4.91
C LEU A 97 -8.82 -0.21 -5.04
N LEU A 98 -8.31 0.97 -5.34
CA LEU A 98 -9.14 2.16 -5.51
C LEU A 98 -10.07 2.03 -6.71
N GLU A 99 -9.57 1.52 -7.84
CA GLU A 99 -10.39 1.30 -9.03
C GLU A 99 -11.52 0.32 -8.77
N ASP A 100 -11.22 -0.80 -8.12
CA ASP A 100 -12.23 -1.81 -7.80
C ASP A 100 -13.28 -1.23 -6.84
N ALA A 101 -12.87 -0.39 -5.91
CA ALA A 101 -13.79 0.24 -4.97
C ALA A 101 -14.76 1.20 -5.65
N THR A 102 -14.38 1.82 -6.77
CA THR A 102 -15.24 2.79 -7.47
C THR A 102 -16.51 2.17 -8.03
N THR A 103 -16.56 0.85 -8.16
CA THR A 103 -17.73 0.13 -8.67
C THR A 103 -18.65 -0.39 -7.55
N SER A 104 -18.28 -0.15 -6.29
CA SER A 104 -19.08 -0.55 -5.13
C SER A 104 -20.23 0.44 -4.87
N GLU A 105 -21.30 -0.03 -4.23
CA GLU A 105 -22.40 0.84 -3.78
C GLU A 105 -21.93 1.81 -2.69
N THR A 106 -20.88 1.45 -1.95
CA THR A 106 -20.30 2.27 -0.88
C THR A 106 -18.95 2.83 -1.31
N ALA A 107 -18.80 3.18 -2.58
CA ALA A 107 -17.52 3.60 -3.17
C ALA A 107 -16.86 4.73 -2.38
N ASP A 108 -17.60 5.78 -2.04
CA ASP A 108 -17.03 6.92 -1.32
C ASP A 108 -16.48 6.53 0.04
N GLU A 109 -17.21 5.68 0.78
CA GLU A 109 -16.79 5.20 2.08
C GLU A 109 -15.56 4.28 1.97
N GLU A 110 -15.56 3.38 1.00
CA GLU A 110 -14.43 2.46 0.77
C GLU A 110 -13.18 3.20 0.35
N LEU A 111 -13.30 4.18 -0.56
CA LEU A 111 -12.17 4.99 -1.00
C LEU A 111 -11.56 5.75 0.18
N GLU A 112 -12.40 6.38 1.00
CA GLU A 112 -11.94 7.10 2.18
C GLU A 112 -11.25 6.15 3.16
N GLU A 113 -11.83 4.98 3.39
CA GLU A 113 -11.26 3.98 4.29
C GLU A 113 -9.89 3.50 3.80
N TYR A 114 -9.76 3.18 2.51
CA TYR A 114 -8.48 2.78 1.94
C TYR A 114 -7.43 3.89 2.06
N LEU A 115 -7.79 5.12 1.67
CA LEU A 115 -6.82 6.22 1.67
C LEU A 115 -6.40 6.66 3.07
N SER A 116 -7.26 6.48 4.07
CA SER A 116 -6.93 6.80 5.46
C SER A 116 -6.25 5.66 6.21
N SER A 117 -6.22 4.46 5.63
CA SER A 117 -5.54 3.32 6.22
C SER A 117 -4.01 3.53 6.24
N PRO A 118 -3.28 2.76 7.07
CA PRO A 118 -1.81 2.85 7.07
C PRO A 118 -1.21 2.64 5.68
N LEU A 119 -1.68 1.64 4.93
CA LEU A 119 -1.18 1.41 3.56
C LEU A 119 -1.53 2.56 2.62
N GLY A 120 -2.71 3.14 2.75
CA GLY A 120 -3.13 4.28 1.94
C GLY A 120 -2.28 5.51 2.20
N ARG A 121 -1.93 5.75 3.44
CA ARG A 121 -1.05 6.86 3.81
C ARG A 121 0.38 6.65 3.30
N VAL A 122 0.86 5.40 3.32
CA VAL A 122 2.15 5.04 2.71
C VAL A 122 2.08 5.22 1.19
N TYR A 123 0.98 4.83 0.56
CA TYR A 123 0.75 5.04 -0.87
C TYR A 123 0.86 6.53 -1.24
N LEU A 124 0.20 7.39 -0.48
CA LEU A 124 0.26 8.84 -0.72
C LEU A 124 1.67 9.39 -0.52
N LEU A 125 2.37 8.93 0.52
CA LEU A 125 3.75 9.33 0.80
C LEU A 125 4.69 8.92 -0.32
N ILE A 126 4.66 7.67 -0.72
CA ILE A 126 5.55 7.14 -1.76
C ILE A 126 5.22 7.77 -3.10
N GLY A 127 3.94 7.86 -3.46
CA GLY A 127 3.52 8.46 -4.72
C GLY A 127 3.97 9.91 -4.85
N ALA A 128 3.84 10.68 -3.78
CA ALA A 128 4.33 12.06 -3.77
C ALA A 128 5.86 12.11 -3.91
N THR A 129 6.56 11.16 -3.32
CA THR A 129 8.02 11.11 -3.33
C THR A 129 8.56 10.89 -4.75
N VAL A 130 7.94 10.01 -5.51
CA VAL A 130 8.42 9.63 -6.86
C VAL A 130 7.67 10.36 -7.99
N GLY A 131 6.80 11.30 -7.66
CA GLY A 131 6.06 12.08 -8.66
C GLY A 131 4.96 11.29 -9.37
N TYR A 132 4.42 10.27 -8.74
CA TYR A 132 3.41 9.39 -9.35
C TYR A 132 2.11 10.12 -9.64
N PHE A 133 1.77 11.13 -8.84
CA PHE A 133 0.53 11.90 -8.95
C PHE A 133 0.68 13.18 -9.78
N ALA A 134 1.87 13.45 -10.25
CA ALA A 134 2.16 14.69 -10.99
C ALA A 134 1.55 14.70 -12.40
#